data_b5d6f6885529a75a953d0194afab21f8
#
_entry.id   b5d6f6885529a75a953d0194afab21f8
#
_cell.length_a   1.000
_cell.length_b   1.000
_cell.length_c   1.000
_cell.angle_alpha   90.00
_cell.angle_beta   90.00
_cell.angle_gamma   90.00
#
_symmetry.space_group_name_H-M   'P 1'
#
loop_
_entity.id
_entity.type
_entity.pdbx_description
1 polymer ?
#
loop_
_entity_poly.entity_id
_entity_poly.type
_entity_poly.pdbx_seq_one_letter_code
_entity_poly.pdbx_strand_id
1 'polypeptide(L)'
;MTEDFDIVPPEAIASGRATDAYFDRTVEALDHAGRNPRVVAEVTADQFPTGEWHLLSGLKDAAGLLEGRPIDADALPEGTLFDGGPVVRIEGPYREFCRLETALLGFLSHPTGVATRALEARRAAPESTVLSFGSRHVHPSLGAMVERAALLGGLDGFSNVAAGDVIGREAGGTMPHALMICFGRGEQEAAWRAFDEAVPESTPRIALVDTYSDEVDEALRAAETFDDLAGVRLDTTG
;
A
#
# COMPACT_ATOMS: atom_id res chain seq x y z
N MET A 1 -23.34 -11.40 -2.64
CA MET A 1 -22.05 -10.85 -3.13
C MET A 1 -22.39 -9.48 -3.67
N THR A 2 -21.82 -8.47 -3.09
CA THR A 2 -22.08 -7.09 -3.47
C THR A 2 -21.33 -6.81 -4.78
N GLU A 3 -22.08 -6.79 -5.89
CA GLU A 3 -21.60 -6.33 -7.20
C GLU A 3 -21.54 -4.78 -7.26
N ASP A 4 -21.40 -4.12 -6.10
CA ASP A 4 -21.71 -2.71 -5.94
C ASP A 4 -20.47 -1.80 -5.97
N PHE A 5 -19.27 -2.34 -6.24
CA PHE A 5 -18.06 -1.53 -6.37
C PHE A 5 -17.48 -1.61 -7.79
N ASP A 6 -17.05 -0.46 -8.31
CA ASP A 6 -16.38 -0.35 -9.62
C ASP A 6 -14.94 -0.89 -9.56
N ILE A 7 -14.81 -2.19 -9.34
CA ILE A 7 -13.52 -2.89 -9.28
C ILE A 7 -13.46 -4.02 -10.28
N VAL A 8 -12.28 -4.20 -10.87
CA VAL A 8 -12.01 -5.36 -11.73
C VAL A 8 -11.82 -6.60 -10.85
N PRO A 9 -12.59 -7.68 -11.05
CA PRO A 9 -12.45 -8.88 -10.24
C PRO A 9 -11.09 -9.58 -10.51
N PRO A 10 -10.50 -10.25 -9.48
CA PRO A 10 -9.19 -10.88 -9.60
C PRO A 10 -9.05 -11.86 -10.78
N GLU A 11 -10.11 -12.60 -11.08
CA GLU A 11 -10.14 -13.55 -12.21
C GLU A 11 -10.07 -12.85 -13.57
N ALA A 12 -10.55 -11.62 -13.71
CA ALA A 12 -10.40 -10.86 -14.94
C ALA A 12 -8.95 -10.36 -15.10
N ILE A 13 -8.25 -10.09 -14.02
CA ILE A 13 -6.82 -9.78 -14.03
C ILE A 13 -6.03 -11.02 -14.43
N ALA A 14 -6.22 -12.13 -13.72
CA ALA A 14 -5.49 -13.39 -13.94
C ALA A 14 -5.71 -13.99 -15.33
N SER A 15 -6.91 -13.82 -15.90
CA SER A 15 -7.22 -14.28 -17.26
C SER A 15 -6.73 -13.36 -18.37
N GLY A 16 -6.19 -12.18 -18.05
CA GLY A 16 -5.76 -11.17 -19.03
C GLY A 16 -6.92 -10.40 -19.67
N ARG A 17 -8.09 -10.35 -19.03
CA ARG A 17 -9.21 -9.49 -19.48
C ARG A 17 -9.05 -8.03 -19.02
N ALA A 18 -8.30 -7.80 -17.94
CA ALA A 18 -7.92 -6.46 -17.50
C ALA A 18 -6.74 -5.95 -18.34
N THR A 19 -6.98 -5.72 -19.62
CA THR A 19 -5.97 -5.39 -20.62
C THR A 19 -6.44 -4.24 -21.53
N ASP A 20 -5.51 -3.58 -22.17
CA ASP A 20 -5.82 -2.60 -23.22
C ASP A 20 -6.30 -3.30 -24.49
N ALA A 21 -7.31 -2.74 -25.13
CA ALA A 21 -7.97 -3.34 -26.29
C ALA A 21 -7.04 -3.67 -27.47
N TYR A 22 -5.90 -2.98 -27.58
CA TYR A 22 -4.95 -3.25 -28.64
C TYR A 22 -4.21 -4.58 -28.46
N PHE A 23 -4.11 -5.11 -27.25
CA PHE A 23 -3.56 -6.46 -27.00
C PHE A 23 -4.51 -7.56 -27.48
N ASP A 24 -5.83 -7.40 -27.28
CA ASP A 24 -6.81 -8.30 -27.85
C ASP A 24 -6.73 -8.34 -29.39
N ARG A 25 -6.67 -7.14 -30.00
CA ARG A 25 -6.51 -7.01 -31.46
C ARG A 25 -5.20 -7.60 -31.96
N THR A 26 -4.13 -7.49 -31.18
CA THR A 26 -2.83 -8.11 -31.50
C THR A 26 -2.95 -9.62 -31.51
N VAL A 27 -3.59 -10.23 -30.52
CA VAL A 27 -3.82 -11.67 -30.48
C VAL A 27 -4.68 -12.11 -31.66
N GLU A 28 -5.77 -11.42 -31.98
CA GLU A 28 -6.62 -11.73 -33.12
C GLU A 28 -5.82 -11.67 -34.44
N ALA A 29 -4.96 -10.68 -34.62
CA ALA A 29 -4.11 -10.55 -35.81
C ALA A 29 -3.09 -11.67 -35.91
N LEU A 30 -2.46 -12.05 -34.80
CA LEU A 30 -1.50 -13.16 -34.74
C LEU A 30 -2.19 -14.50 -35.00
N ASP A 31 -3.40 -14.70 -34.46
CA ASP A 31 -4.20 -15.90 -34.71
C ASP A 31 -4.60 -16.02 -36.19
N HIS A 32 -5.07 -14.94 -36.79
CA HIS A 32 -5.41 -14.89 -38.21
C HIS A 32 -4.21 -15.21 -39.10
N ALA A 33 -3.02 -14.73 -38.71
CA ALA A 33 -1.78 -14.95 -39.44
C ALA A 33 -1.11 -16.31 -39.13
N GLY A 34 -1.66 -17.11 -38.20
CA GLY A 34 -1.07 -18.36 -37.73
C GLY A 34 0.29 -18.18 -37.04
N ARG A 35 0.51 -17.07 -36.36
CA ARG A 35 1.79 -16.71 -35.75
C ARG A 35 1.73 -16.71 -34.22
N ASN A 36 2.78 -17.23 -33.59
CA ASN A 36 3.05 -17.10 -32.16
C ASN A 36 4.57 -17.07 -31.92
N PRO A 37 5.27 -15.97 -32.28
CA PRO A 37 6.71 -15.91 -32.15
C PRO A 37 7.14 -15.94 -30.70
N ARG A 38 8.30 -16.54 -30.41
CA ARG A 38 9.02 -16.28 -29.15
C ARG A 38 9.59 -14.87 -29.22
N VAL A 39 9.38 -14.12 -28.16
CA VAL A 39 9.89 -12.75 -28.01
C VAL A 39 10.49 -12.58 -26.63
N VAL A 40 11.32 -11.57 -26.49
CA VAL A 40 11.79 -11.05 -25.21
C VAL A 40 11.14 -9.70 -24.99
N ALA A 41 10.46 -9.56 -23.86
CA ALA A 41 9.91 -8.28 -23.39
C ALA A 41 10.66 -7.87 -22.13
N GLU A 42 10.94 -6.58 -22.01
CA GLU A 42 11.61 -5.99 -20.86
C GLU A 42 10.75 -4.86 -20.27
N VAL A 43 10.57 -4.87 -18.96
CA VAL A 43 9.94 -3.78 -18.23
C VAL A 43 11.04 -2.84 -17.74
N THR A 44 10.99 -1.62 -18.23
CA THR A 44 11.92 -0.54 -17.87
C THR A 44 11.15 0.63 -17.27
N ALA A 45 11.83 1.54 -16.59
CA ALA A 45 11.26 2.79 -16.14
C ALA A 45 12.21 3.93 -16.56
N ASP A 46 11.73 4.81 -17.42
CA ASP A 46 12.51 5.87 -18.07
C ASP A 46 12.06 7.29 -17.72
N GLN A 47 10.92 7.43 -17.02
CA GLN A 47 10.40 8.72 -16.60
C GLN A 47 9.91 8.66 -15.16
N PHE A 48 10.66 9.27 -14.27
CA PHE A 48 10.33 9.36 -12.87
C PHE A 48 9.78 10.76 -12.52
N PRO A 49 8.62 10.86 -11.88
CA PRO A 49 8.08 12.16 -11.47
C PRO A 49 8.98 12.91 -10.49
N THR A 50 9.80 12.16 -9.74
CA THR A 50 10.69 12.71 -8.73
C THR A 50 11.89 11.79 -8.49
N GLY A 51 13.10 12.37 -8.49
CA GLY A 51 14.33 11.65 -8.16
C GLY A 51 14.95 10.86 -9.32
N GLU A 52 16.12 10.33 -9.06
CA GLU A 52 16.95 9.59 -10.03
C GLU A 52 16.87 8.07 -9.83
N TRP A 53 16.15 7.58 -8.80
CA TRP A 53 16.06 6.17 -8.44
C TRP A 53 14.71 5.81 -7.83
N HIS A 54 14.38 4.52 -7.89
CA HIS A 54 13.14 3.99 -7.33
C HIS A 54 13.40 2.71 -6.56
N LEU A 55 12.52 2.38 -5.62
CA LEU A 55 12.53 1.15 -4.87
C LEU A 55 11.53 0.16 -5.49
N LEU A 56 12.02 -0.87 -6.14
CA LEU A 56 11.19 -1.86 -6.84
C LEU A 56 10.25 -2.58 -5.87
N SER A 57 8.96 -2.57 -6.18
CA SER A 57 7.90 -3.24 -5.43
C SER A 57 6.84 -3.84 -6.35
N GLY A 58 6.03 -4.78 -5.84
CA GLY A 58 4.93 -5.40 -6.59
C GLY A 58 5.29 -6.69 -7.30
N LEU A 59 6.50 -7.20 -7.14
CA LEU A 59 6.94 -8.45 -7.79
C LEU A 59 6.18 -9.69 -7.32
N LYS A 60 5.66 -9.71 -6.11
CA LYS A 60 4.81 -10.82 -5.63
C LYS A 60 3.59 -11.02 -6.53
N ASP A 61 2.89 -9.93 -6.85
CA ASP A 61 1.68 -9.98 -7.68
C ASP A 61 2.03 -10.20 -9.16
N ALA A 62 3.10 -9.58 -9.64
CA ALA A 62 3.64 -9.79 -10.98
C ALA A 62 4.03 -11.25 -11.21
N ALA A 63 4.72 -11.89 -10.28
CA ALA A 63 5.09 -13.30 -10.34
C ALA A 63 3.86 -14.21 -10.34
N GLY A 64 2.88 -13.93 -9.44
CA GLY A 64 1.62 -14.69 -9.41
C GLY A 64 0.82 -14.58 -10.71
N LEU A 65 0.88 -13.42 -11.39
CA LEU A 65 0.24 -13.23 -12.70
C LEU A 65 0.87 -14.11 -13.79
N LEU A 66 2.19 -14.33 -13.72
CA LEU A 66 2.97 -15.06 -14.72
C LEU A 66 3.07 -16.56 -14.42
N GLU A 67 2.75 -16.99 -13.20
CA GLU A 67 2.90 -18.37 -12.75
C GLU A 67 2.11 -19.36 -13.61
N GLY A 68 2.73 -20.52 -13.91
CA GLY A 68 2.11 -21.62 -14.68
C GLY A 68 2.02 -21.37 -16.18
N ARG A 69 2.55 -20.27 -16.70
CA ARG A 69 2.59 -20.00 -18.14
C ARG A 69 3.87 -20.57 -18.78
N PRO A 70 3.84 -20.95 -20.07
CA PRO A 70 5.01 -21.51 -20.76
C PRO A 70 6.01 -20.40 -21.19
N ILE A 71 6.48 -19.64 -20.23
CA ILE A 71 7.40 -18.51 -20.38
C ILE A 71 8.53 -18.60 -19.35
N ASP A 72 9.64 -17.95 -19.63
CA ASP A 72 10.72 -17.73 -18.69
C ASP A 72 10.66 -16.27 -18.23
N ALA A 73 10.80 -16.02 -16.92
CA ALA A 73 10.77 -14.67 -16.38
C ALA A 73 11.88 -14.48 -15.34
N ASP A 74 12.66 -13.42 -15.52
CA ASP A 74 13.70 -12.96 -14.59
C ASP A 74 13.37 -11.56 -14.10
N ALA A 75 13.67 -11.25 -12.84
CA ALA A 75 13.46 -9.94 -12.26
C ALA A 75 14.56 -9.57 -11.27
N LEU A 76 14.77 -8.26 -11.08
CA LEU A 76 15.54 -7.79 -9.92
C LEU A 76 14.79 -8.18 -8.65
N PRO A 77 15.49 -8.45 -7.54
CA PRO A 77 14.82 -8.70 -6.26
C PRO A 77 13.93 -7.52 -5.83
N GLU A 78 12.77 -7.79 -5.25
CA GLU A 78 11.93 -6.76 -4.64
C GLU A 78 12.71 -6.01 -3.55
N GLY A 79 12.57 -4.69 -3.46
CA GLY A 79 13.39 -3.86 -2.57
C GLY A 79 14.72 -3.39 -3.18
N THR A 80 15.02 -3.74 -4.42
CA THR A 80 16.20 -3.20 -5.13
C THR A 80 15.98 -1.75 -5.53
N LEU A 81 16.98 -0.90 -5.30
CA LEU A 81 17.03 0.44 -5.87
C LEU A 81 17.47 0.36 -7.33
N PHE A 82 16.75 1.04 -8.22
CA PHE A 82 17.05 1.06 -9.65
C PHE A 82 16.81 2.47 -10.25
N ASP A 83 17.44 2.73 -11.39
CA ASP A 83 17.43 4.04 -12.08
C ASP A 83 17.19 3.91 -13.60
N GLY A 84 16.32 3.01 -14.02
CA GLY A 84 16.01 2.82 -15.44
C GLY A 84 15.95 1.36 -15.83
N GLY A 85 17.00 0.80 -16.36
CA GLY A 85 17.30 -0.55 -16.85
C GLY A 85 16.21 -1.60 -16.74
N PRO A 86 16.22 -2.74 -17.31
CA PRO A 86 15.14 -3.70 -17.17
C PRO A 86 15.04 -4.22 -15.73
N VAL A 87 13.84 -4.10 -15.13
CA VAL A 87 13.52 -4.64 -13.80
C VAL A 87 12.87 -6.00 -13.87
N VAL A 88 12.20 -6.31 -14.98
CA VAL A 88 11.65 -7.63 -15.31
C VAL A 88 11.96 -7.92 -16.79
N ARG A 89 12.34 -9.16 -17.09
CA ARG A 89 12.52 -9.69 -18.43
C ARG A 89 11.67 -10.95 -18.57
N ILE A 90 10.88 -11.01 -19.63
CA ILE A 90 10.00 -12.14 -19.94
C ILE A 90 10.38 -12.67 -21.30
N GLU A 91 10.59 -13.99 -21.43
CA GLU A 91 10.87 -14.64 -22.70
C GLU A 91 9.91 -15.80 -22.94
N GLY A 92 9.24 -15.79 -24.08
CA GLY A 92 8.31 -16.86 -24.43
C GLY A 92 7.46 -16.56 -25.66
N PRO A 93 6.51 -17.46 -25.96
CA PRO A 93 5.53 -17.20 -27.01
C PRO A 93 4.69 -15.97 -26.66
N TYR A 94 4.67 -14.97 -27.54
CA TYR A 94 4.09 -13.65 -27.21
C TYR A 94 2.61 -13.70 -26.79
N ARG A 95 1.83 -14.57 -27.39
CA ARG A 95 0.39 -14.72 -27.09
C ARG A 95 0.12 -15.21 -25.66
N GLU A 96 1.12 -15.81 -25.00
CA GLU A 96 0.96 -16.33 -23.62
C GLU A 96 0.96 -15.21 -22.56
N PHE A 97 1.52 -14.04 -22.89
CA PHE A 97 1.65 -12.95 -21.91
C PHE A 97 1.27 -11.56 -22.42
N CYS A 98 1.05 -11.34 -23.72
CA CYS A 98 0.79 -9.99 -24.24
C CYS A 98 -0.45 -9.32 -23.59
N ARG A 99 -1.51 -10.08 -23.29
CA ARG A 99 -2.70 -9.55 -22.59
C ARG A 99 -2.46 -9.22 -21.11
N LEU A 100 -1.35 -9.67 -20.55
CA LEU A 100 -1.01 -9.44 -19.15
C LEU A 100 -0.21 -8.15 -18.96
N GLU A 101 0.27 -7.53 -20.02
CA GLU A 101 1.16 -6.37 -19.95
C GLU A 101 0.54 -5.23 -19.13
N THR A 102 -0.72 -4.87 -19.38
CA THR A 102 -1.41 -3.80 -18.64
C THR A 102 -1.43 -4.07 -17.13
N ALA A 103 -1.79 -5.29 -16.74
CA ALA A 103 -1.83 -5.68 -15.32
C ALA A 103 -0.43 -5.77 -14.72
N LEU A 104 0.54 -6.34 -15.45
CA LEU A 104 1.93 -6.44 -15.03
C LEU A 104 2.54 -5.07 -14.73
N LEU A 105 2.36 -4.12 -15.63
CA LEU A 105 2.84 -2.75 -15.44
C LEU A 105 2.16 -2.08 -14.25
N GLY A 106 0.86 -2.29 -14.06
CA GLY A 106 0.12 -1.79 -12.90
C GLY A 106 0.63 -2.36 -11.58
N PHE A 107 0.91 -3.66 -11.52
CA PHE A 107 1.48 -4.33 -10.34
C PHE A 107 2.89 -3.84 -9.98
N LEU A 108 3.65 -3.35 -10.95
CA LEU A 108 5.00 -2.85 -10.70
C LEU A 108 5.03 -1.33 -10.44
N SER A 109 4.32 -0.53 -11.23
CA SER A 109 4.45 0.93 -11.21
C SER A 109 3.89 1.55 -9.93
N HIS A 110 2.66 1.23 -9.56
CA HIS A 110 1.99 1.86 -8.42
C HIS A 110 2.65 1.51 -7.08
N PRO A 111 2.91 0.22 -6.75
CA PRO A 111 3.61 -0.13 -5.51
C PRO A 111 5.03 0.42 -5.45
N THR A 112 5.76 0.44 -6.58
CA THR A 112 7.10 1.05 -6.66
C THR A 112 7.07 2.53 -6.30
N GLY A 113 6.07 3.27 -6.80
CA GLY A 113 5.88 4.68 -6.44
C GLY A 113 5.63 4.87 -4.94
N VAL A 114 4.76 4.05 -4.34
CA VAL A 114 4.48 4.08 -2.90
C VAL A 114 5.71 3.71 -2.07
N ALA A 115 6.40 2.62 -2.42
CA ALA A 115 7.60 2.16 -1.70
C ALA A 115 8.73 3.21 -1.75
N THR A 116 8.92 3.84 -2.91
CA THR A 116 9.90 4.90 -3.09
C THR A 116 9.62 6.10 -2.18
N ARG A 117 8.36 6.56 -2.13
CA ARG A 117 7.96 7.66 -1.23
C ARG A 117 8.07 7.30 0.24
N ALA A 118 7.75 6.07 0.60
CA ALA A 118 7.93 5.57 1.96
C ALA A 118 9.42 5.58 2.36
N LEU A 119 10.31 5.16 1.46
CA LEU A 119 11.76 5.20 1.70
C LEU A 119 12.28 6.64 1.84
N GLU A 120 11.78 7.59 1.04
CA GLU A 120 12.11 9.01 1.20
C GLU A 120 11.68 9.52 2.58
N ALA A 121 10.47 9.20 3.03
CA ALA A 121 9.97 9.56 4.36
C ALA A 121 10.83 8.94 5.48
N ARG A 122 11.18 7.65 5.36
CA ARG A 122 12.08 6.97 6.30
C ARG A 122 13.45 7.64 6.38
N ARG A 123 14.02 8.02 5.23
CA ARG A 123 15.30 8.72 5.18
C ARG A 123 15.27 10.12 5.81
N ALA A 124 14.13 10.81 5.69
CA ALA A 124 13.93 12.11 6.30
C ALA A 124 13.75 12.05 7.83
N ALA A 125 13.27 10.92 8.35
CA ALA A 125 13.01 10.71 9.78
C ALA A 125 13.58 9.36 10.27
N PRO A 126 14.92 9.17 10.25
CA PRO A 126 15.53 7.86 10.49
C PRO A 126 15.34 7.35 11.93
N GLU A 127 15.24 8.24 12.89
CA GLU A 127 15.11 7.92 14.32
C GLU A 127 13.63 7.90 14.82
N SER A 128 12.70 8.29 13.95
CA SER A 128 11.27 8.36 14.32
C SER A 128 10.53 7.10 13.94
N THR A 129 9.48 6.74 14.68
CA THR A 129 8.50 5.77 14.23
C THR A 129 7.61 6.42 13.17
N VAL A 130 7.59 5.85 11.95
CA VAL A 130 6.80 6.36 10.82
C VAL A 130 5.77 5.34 10.42
N LEU A 131 4.49 5.71 10.50
CA LEU A 131 3.36 4.84 10.19
C LEU A 131 2.69 5.25 8.87
N SER A 132 2.22 4.27 8.12
CA SER A 132 1.42 4.51 6.93
C SER A 132 -0.07 4.67 7.25
N PHE A 133 -0.67 5.72 6.73
CA PHE A 133 -2.11 5.94 6.66
C PHE A 133 -2.56 6.08 5.19
N GLY A 134 -1.80 5.51 4.26
CA GLY A 134 -1.95 5.65 2.82
C GLY A 134 -3.27 5.11 2.28
N SER A 135 -3.87 4.12 2.94
CA SER A 135 -5.16 3.54 2.55
C SER A 135 -6.30 4.55 2.43
N ARG A 136 -6.22 5.70 3.13
CA ARG A 136 -7.23 6.78 3.05
C ARG A 136 -7.20 7.56 1.74
N HIS A 137 -6.13 7.43 0.96
CA HIS A 137 -5.85 8.24 -0.23
C HIS A 137 -5.97 7.47 -1.54
N VAL A 138 -6.41 6.21 -1.45
CA VAL A 138 -6.59 5.32 -2.61
C VAL A 138 -7.94 4.62 -2.55
N HIS A 139 -8.33 4.00 -3.67
CA HIS A 139 -9.51 3.15 -3.66
C HIS A 139 -9.34 2.01 -2.62
N PRO A 140 -10.35 1.65 -1.82
CA PRO A 140 -10.23 0.65 -0.74
C PRO A 140 -9.65 -0.69 -1.17
N SER A 141 -9.86 -1.12 -2.42
CA SER A 141 -9.26 -2.34 -2.98
C SER A 141 -7.74 -2.31 -3.07
N LEU A 142 -7.12 -1.13 -3.02
CA LEU A 142 -5.68 -0.95 -3.10
C LEU A 142 -5.01 -0.81 -1.72
N GLY A 143 -5.79 -0.78 -0.64
CA GLY A 143 -5.27 -0.52 0.71
C GLY A 143 -4.15 -1.45 1.11
N ALA A 144 -4.31 -2.76 0.95
CA ALA A 144 -3.30 -3.75 1.31
C ALA A 144 -2.00 -3.59 0.49
N MET A 145 -2.11 -3.29 -0.80
CA MET A 145 -0.97 -3.03 -1.67
C MET A 145 -0.18 -1.80 -1.21
N VAL A 146 -0.88 -0.70 -0.88
CA VAL A 146 -0.27 0.54 -0.41
C VAL A 146 0.48 0.32 0.90
N GLU A 147 -0.16 -0.34 1.88
CA GLU A 147 0.46 -0.58 3.18
C GLU A 147 1.66 -1.54 3.08
N ARG A 148 1.56 -2.59 2.24
CA ARG A 148 2.68 -3.49 1.98
C ARG A 148 3.86 -2.77 1.34
N ALA A 149 3.60 -1.94 0.35
CA ALA A 149 4.65 -1.15 -0.33
C ALA A 149 5.29 -0.13 0.62
N ALA A 150 4.51 0.50 1.51
CA ALA A 150 5.01 1.40 2.54
C ALA A 150 5.95 0.69 3.52
N LEU A 151 5.61 -0.53 3.97
CA LEU A 151 6.50 -1.34 4.81
C LEU A 151 7.79 -1.72 4.08
N LEU A 152 7.72 -2.07 2.80
CA LEU A 152 8.92 -2.35 1.99
C LEU A 152 9.82 -1.11 1.90
N GLY A 153 9.24 0.08 1.82
CA GLY A 153 9.93 1.36 1.88
C GLY A 153 10.52 1.71 3.25
N GLY A 154 10.35 0.85 4.26
CA GLY A 154 10.96 0.99 5.59
C GLY A 154 10.09 1.69 6.61
N LEU A 155 8.78 1.84 6.39
CA LEU A 155 7.88 2.31 7.43
C LEU A 155 7.66 1.23 8.50
N ASP A 156 7.41 1.63 9.74
CA ASP A 156 7.38 0.74 10.89
C ASP A 156 6.03 0.01 11.02
N GLY A 157 4.97 0.60 10.51
CA GLY A 157 3.62 0.05 10.62
C GLY A 157 2.61 0.75 9.71
N PHE A 158 1.37 0.32 9.83
CA PHE A 158 0.23 0.82 9.02
C PHE A 158 -1.07 0.72 9.81
N SER A 159 -2.14 1.38 9.32
CA SER A 159 -3.40 1.53 10.07
C SER A 159 -4.57 0.71 9.52
N ASN A 160 -4.47 0.10 8.34
CA ASN A 160 -5.60 -0.58 7.71
C ASN A 160 -5.76 -2.02 8.20
N VAL A 161 -6.91 -2.34 8.84
CA VAL A 161 -7.17 -3.67 9.42
C VAL A 161 -7.17 -4.77 8.35
N ALA A 162 -7.87 -4.57 7.23
CA ALA A 162 -7.92 -5.57 6.15
C ALA A 162 -6.55 -5.79 5.49
N ALA A 163 -5.70 -4.75 5.45
CA ALA A 163 -4.31 -4.91 5.02
C ALA A 163 -3.52 -5.82 5.97
N GLY A 164 -3.83 -5.77 7.27
CA GLY A 164 -3.23 -6.64 8.27
C GLY A 164 -3.43 -8.12 7.95
N ASP A 165 -4.63 -8.50 7.56
CA ASP A 165 -4.96 -9.89 7.18
C ASP A 165 -4.15 -10.35 5.96
N VAL A 166 -3.97 -9.48 4.96
CA VAL A 166 -3.22 -9.78 3.73
C VAL A 166 -1.71 -9.83 3.97
N ILE A 167 -1.19 -8.93 4.80
CA ILE A 167 0.25 -8.78 5.08
C ILE A 167 0.72 -9.76 6.16
N GLY A 168 -0.19 -10.23 7.02
CA GLY A 168 0.14 -11.09 8.17
C GLY A 168 0.77 -10.31 9.33
N ARG A 169 0.42 -9.03 9.50
CA ARG A 169 0.86 -8.15 10.59
C ARG A 169 -0.31 -7.37 11.17
N GLU A 170 -0.30 -7.14 12.46
CA GLU A 170 -1.33 -6.34 13.13
C GLU A 170 -1.26 -4.87 12.67
N ALA A 171 -2.43 -4.29 12.37
CA ALA A 171 -2.56 -2.88 12.07
C ALA A 171 -2.46 -2.06 13.36
N GLY A 172 -1.67 -0.98 13.33
CA GLY A 172 -1.57 -0.03 14.42
C GLY A 172 -2.59 1.10 14.30
N GLY A 173 -2.78 1.81 15.39
CA GLY A 173 -3.65 2.97 15.42
C GLY A 173 -3.74 3.56 16.82
N THR A 174 -4.31 4.77 16.87
CA THR A 174 -4.60 5.49 18.11
C THR A 174 -6.08 5.86 18.13
N MET A 175 -6.51 6.66 19.08
CA MET A 175 -7.88 7.15 19.11
C MET A 175 -8.09 8.29 18.07
N PRO A 176 -9.25 8.34 17.39
CA PRO A 176 -9.59 9.42 16.47
C PRO A 176 -10.32 10.56 17.15
N HIS A 177 -10.35 11.76 16.55
CA HIS A 177 -11.20 12.89 16.97
C HIS A 177 -12.67 12.48 17.14
N ALA A 178 -13.16 11.55 16.29
CA ALA A 178 -14.53 11.06 16.39
C ALA A 178 -14.86 10.46 17.76
N LEU A 179 -13.90 9.79 18.43
CA LEU A 179 -14.11 9.30 19.79
C LEU A 179 -14.36 10.46 20.75
N MET A 180 -13.52 11.50 20.72
CA MET A 180 -13.68 12.69 21.57
C MET A 180 -15.01 13.38 21.29
N ILE A 181 -15.40 13.49 20.02
CA ILE A 181 -16.66 14.11 19.61
C ILE A 181 -17.88 13.32 20.12
N CYS A 182 -17.81 11.98 20.11
CA CYS A 182 -18.90 11.13 20.62
C CYS A 182 -19.14 11.28 22.13
N PHE A 183 -18.10 11.57 22.89
CA PHE A 183 -18.24 11.89 24.32
C PHE A 183 -18.67 13.34 24.56
N GLY A 184 -18.16 14.26 23.76
CA GLY A 184 -18.52 15.69 23.82
C GLY A 184 -17.48 16.56 24.53
N ARG A 185 -17.67 17.87 24.38
CA ARG A 185 -16.77 18.87 24.98
C ARG A 185 -16.84 18.80 26.52
N GLY A 186 -15.67 18.66 27.16
CA GLY A 186 -15.52 18.54 28.61
C GLY A 186 -15.53 17.12 29.14
N GLU A 187 -15.72 16.10 28.24
CA GLU A 187 -15.74 14.69 28.62
C GLU A 187 -14.51 13.93 28.08
N GLN A 188 -13.41 14.64 27.83
CA GLN A 188 -12.20 14.04 27.24
C GLN A 188 -11.62 12.94 28.14
N GLU A 189 -11.55 13.16 29.46
CA GLU A 189 -11.07 12.14 30.39
C GLU A 189 -11.96 10.88 30.39
N ALA A 190 -13.28 11.04 30.24
CA ALA A 190 -14.19 9.90 30.13
C ALA A 190 -13.95 9.12 28.84
N ALA A 191 -13.66 9.81 27.73
CA ALA A 191 -13.30 9.17 26.46
C ALA A 191 -11.98 8.41 26.57
N TRP A 192 -10.96 8.98 27.20
CA TRP A 192 -9.67 8.34 27.40
C TRP A 192 -9.78 7.09 28.31
N ARG A 193 -10.52 7.18 29.43
CA ARG A 193 -10.77 6.01 30.30
C ARG A 193 -11.51 4.90 29.58
N ALA A 194 -12.56 5.25 28.83
CA ALA A 194 -13.32 4.26 28.05
C ALA A 194 -12.44 3.56 27.00
N PHE A 195 -11.52 4.29 26.36
CA PHE A 195 -10.54 3.71 25.45
C PHE A 195 -9.58 2.76 26.21
N ASP A 196 -9.04 3.20 27.32
CA ASP A 196 -8.10 2.42 28.16
C ASP A 196 -8.69 1.08 28.59
N GLU A 197 -9.94 1.12 29.09
CA GLU A 197 -10.66 -0.06 29.54
C GLU A 197 -11.07 -1.02 28.41
N ALA A 198 -11.28 -0.50 27.19
CA ALA A 198 -11.80 -1.27 26.06
C ALA A 198 -10.73 -1.97 25.22
N VAL A 199 -9.52 -1.40 25.16
CA VAL A 199 -8.49 -1.94 24.26
C VAL A 199 -7.55 -2.90 24.99
N PRO A 200 -6.91 -3.87 24.29
CA PRO A 200 -5.94 -4.77 24.88
C PRO A 200 -4.78 -4.03 25.57
N GLU A 201 -4.22 -4.62 26.62
CA GLU A 201 -3.04 -4.08 27.33
C GLU A 201 -1.84 -3.84 26.40
N SER A 202 -1.70 -4.64 25.34
CA SER A 202 -0.65 -4.48 24.32
C SER A 202 -0.80 -3.25 23.43
N THR A 203 -1.97 -2.60 23.42
CA THR A 203 -2.23 -1.38 22.62
C THR A 203 -1.61 -0.17 23.33
N PRO A 204 -0.69 0.57 22.70
CA PRO A 204 -0.10 1.76 23.31
C PRO A 204 -1.16 2.84 23.61
N ARG A 205 -1.13 3.39 24.82
CA ARG A 205 -2.01 4.49 25.27
C ARG A 205 -1.48 5.80 24.72
N ILE A 206 -1.91 6.17 23.52
CA ILE A 206 -1.57 7.44 22.88
C ILE A 206 -2.82 8.31 22.87
N ALA A 207 -2.87 9.30 23.75
CA ALA A 207 -4.00 10.17 23.93
C ALA A 207 -4.07 11.23 22.81
N LEU A 208 -5.25 11.42 22.21
CA LEU A 208 -5.52 12.56 21.34
C LEU A 208 -5.85 13.78 22.20
N VAL A 209 -5.14 14.90 22.00
CA VAL A 209 -5.16 16.04 22.92
C VAL A 209 -5.41 17.39 22.25
N ASP A 210 -5.91 17.37 21.00
CA ASP A 210 -6.07 18.58 20.18
C ASP A 210 -7.50 18.78 19.65
N THR A 211 -8.51 18.21 20.36
CA THR A 211 -9.90 18.25 19.86
C THR A 211 -10.66 19.49 20.30
N TYR A 212 -10.57 19.91 21.56
CA TYR A 212 -11.46 20.90 22.13
C TYR A 212 -10.80 22.02 22.91
N SER A 213 -9.58 21.82 23.41
CA SER A 213 -8.90 22.76 24.30
C SER A 213 -7.45 22.94 23.88
N ASP A 214 -6.69 23.69 24.68
CA ASP A 214 -5.25 23.82 24.53
C ASP A 214 -4.56 22.44 24.65
N GLU A 215 -3.67 22.12 23.73
CA GLU A 215 -3.04 20.81 23.62
C GLU A 215 -2.16 20.50 24.84
N VAL A 216 -1.55 21.50 25.45
CA VAL A 216 -0.71 21.33 26.63
C VAL A 216 -1.57 20.99 27.84
N ASP A 217 -2.68 21.70 28.01
CA ASP A 217 -3.62 21.43 29.11
C ASP A 217 -4.25 20.06 28.98
N GLU A 218 -4.65 19.65 27.75
CA GLU A 218 -5.19 18.31 27.50
C GLU A 218 -4.11 17.23 27.68
N ALA A 219 -2.87 17.45 27.27
CA ALA A 219 -1.78 16.51 27.48
C ALA A 219 -1.48 16.27 28.97
N LEU A 220 -1.50 17.30 29.79
CA LEU A 220 -1.33 17.19 31.23
C LEU A 220 -2.47 16.39 31.86
N ARG A 221 -3.72 16.66 31.49
CA ARG A 221 -4.90 15.90 31.96
C ARG A 221 -4.86 14.43 31.51
N ALA A 222 -4.40 14.18 30.26
CA ALA A 222 -4.21 12.81 29.78
C ALA A 222 -3.16 12.06 30.62
N ALA A 223 -2.04 12.72 30.96
CA ALA A 223 -1.01 12.15 31.83
C ALA A 223 -1.50 11.84 33.26
N GLU A 224 -2.50 12.59 33.75
CA GLU A 224 -3.15 12.30 35.04
C GLU A 224 -4.22 11.21 34.94
N THR A 225 -4.72 10.93 33.73
CA THR A 225 -5.82 9.98 33.50
C THR A 225 -5.33 8.56 33.26
N PHE A 226 -4.22 8.40 32.52
CA PHE A 226 -3.64 7.11 32.20
C PHE A 226 -2.51 6.76 33.17
N ASP A 227 -2.50 5.54 33.69
CA ASP A 227 -1.40 5.01 34.51
C ASP A 227 -0.15 4.73 33.67
N ASP A 228 -0.33 4.37 32.38
CA ASP A 228 0.74 4.03 31.42
C ASP A 228 0.57 4.76 30.09
N LEU A 229 0.62 6.09 30.13
CA LEU A 229 0.54 6.91 28.94
C LEU A 229 1.81 6.77 28.09
N ALA A 230 1.69 6.17 26.90
CA ALA A 230 2.81 6.00 25.97
C ALA A 230 3.13 7.27 25.17
N GLY A 231 2.16 8.17 25.01
CA GLY A 231 2.35 9.43 24.28
C GLY A 231 1.08 10.20 24.07
N VAL A 232 1.23 11.36 23.44
CA VAL A 232 0.10 12.20 22.99
C VAL A 232 0.13 12.34 21.47
N ARG A 233 -1.05 12.51 20.88
CA ARG A 233 -1.23 12.75 19.46
C ARG A 233 -1.72 14.15 19.21
N LEU A 234 -1.02 14.84 18.32
CA LEU A 234 -1.40 16.11 17.72
C LEU A 234 -1.72 15.86 16.24
N ASP A 235 -2.93 16.13 15.81
CA ASP A 235 -3.43 15.80 14.48
C ASP A 235 -4.16 16.98 13.80
N THR A 236 -4.41 18.05 14.54
CA THR A 236 -5.04 19.25 14.02
C THR A 236 -3.98 20.20 13.48
N THR A 237 -4.10 20.56 12.20
CA THR A 237 -3.27 21.61 11.60
C THR A 237 -3.77 22.98 12.11
N GLY A 238 -2.87 23.74 12.72
CA GLY A 238 -3.13 25.10 13.17
C GLY A 238 -3.36 26.11 12.03
#